data_51a0f8ea78345c25b13c0abbb0b94d46
#
_entry.id   51a0f8ea78345c25b13c0abbb0b94d46
#
_cell.length_a   1.000
_cell.length_b   1.000
_cell.length_c   1.000
_cell.angle_alpha   90.00
_cell.angle_beta   90.00
_cell.angle_gamma   90.00
#
_symmetry.space_group_name_H-M   'P 1'
#
loop_
_entity.id
_entity.type
_entity.pdbx_description
1 polymer ?
#
loop_
_entity_poly.entity_id
_entity_poly.type
_entity_poly.pdbx_seq_one_letter_code
_entity_poly.pdbx_strand_id
1 'polypeptide(L)'
;TKNIDLPPTLLSRFDLVYLVLDQIQEATDRRLARHLVGLYLDDAPESGGSDVIPIELLTSYISYARENVAPVLTAEASDLLARRYVELRKAGEDPRSTERRITATTRQLESMIRLSEAHARMRLSTVVTAADVDEANRLIREAAKSSATDPTTGLIDLDLLATGRSLHQRRIAGDMKNEL
;
A
#
# COMPACT_ATOMS: atom_id res chain seq x y z
N THR A 1 11.92 -1.98 -16.74
CA THR A 1 10.78 -2.77 -16.26
C THR A 1 11.11 -4.25 -15.99
N LYS A 2 12.36 -4.66 -16.11
CA LYS A 2 12.82 -6.00 -15.73
C LYS A 2 13.36 -6.08 -14.28
N ASN A 3 13.28 -5.00 -13.52
CA ASN A 3 13.94 -4.90 -12.21
C ASN A 3 13.10 -5.43 -11.05
N ILE A 4 11.86 -5.81 -11.29
CA ILE A 4 10.98 -6.36 -10.25
C ILE A 4 10.55 -7.75 -10.71
N ASP A 5 11.12 -8.75 -10.07
CA ASP A 5 10.73 -10.17 -10.23
C ASP A 5 10.55 -10.74 -8.82
N LEU A 6 9.46 -10.36 -8.16
CA LEU A 6 9.12 -10.83 -6.82
C LEU A 6 8.08 -11.96 -6.92
N PRO A 7 8.35 -13.13 -6.35
CA PRO A 7 7.39 -14.21 -6.36
C PRO A 7 6.09 -13.81 -5.63
N PRO A 8 4.91 -14.19 -6.14
CA PRO A 8 3.61 -13.84 -5.54
C PRO A 8 3.48 -14.29 -4.08
N THR A 9 4.13 -15.38 -3.72
CA THR A 9 4.18 -15.90 -2.35
C THR A 9 4.92 -14.97 -1.39
N LEU A 10 5.89 -14.20 -1.89
CA LEU A 10 6.58 -13.18 -1.10
C LEU A 10 5.70 -11.93 -0.95
N LEU A 11 5.10 -11.47 -2.05
CA LEU A 11 4.21 -10.29 -2.04
C LEU A 11 3.05 -10.46 -1.06
N SER A 12 2.47 -11.65 -0.98
CA SER A 12 1.38 -11.94 -0.05
C SER A 12 1.76 -11.84 1.43
N ARG A 13 3.06 -11.74 1.75
CA ARG A 13 3.56 -11.62 3.13
C ARG A 13 3.73 -10.18 3.60
N PHE A 14 3.64 -9.21 2.68
CA PHE A 14 3.64 -7.80 3.03
C PHE A 14 2.23 -7.32 3.34
N ASP A 15 2.11 -6.45 4.34
CA ASP A 15 0.83 -5.84 4.71
C ASP A 15 0.42 -4.76 3.71
N LEU A 16 1.39 -3.95 3.28
CA LEU A 16 1.23 -2.89 2.29
C LEU A 16 2.37 -2.94 1.28
N VAL A 17 2.03 -2.83 0.00
CA VAL A 17 2.99 -2.73 -1.10
C VAL A 17 2.61 -1.52 -1.95
N TYR A 18 3.56 -0.62 -2.18
CA TYR A 18 3.38 0.53 -3.06
C TYR A 18 4.37 0.43 -4.21
N LEU A 19 3.87 0.65 -5.42
CA LEU A 19 4.68 0.78 -6.61
C LEU A 19 5.01 2.26 -6.83
N VAL A 20 6.27 2.62 -6.72
CA VAL A 20 6.76 3.97 -7.01
C VAL A 20 7.29 3.98 -8.43
N LEU A 21 6.58 4.66 -9.31
CA LEU A 21 6.97 4.83 -10.71
C LEU A 21 7.64 6.20 -10.89
N ASP A 22 8.68 6.21 -11.72
CA ASP A 22 9.27 7.45 -12.22
C ASP A 22 8.32 8.05 -13.25
N GLN A 23 7.62 9.12 -12.84
CA GLN A 23 6.71 9.86 -13.71
C GLN A 23 7.34 11.20 -14.06
N ILE A 24 7.49 11.45 -15.35
CA ILE A 24 8.01 12.74 -15.85
C ILE A 24 6.96 13.82 -15.58
N GLN A 25 7.21 14.64 -14.57
CA GLN A 25 6.38 15.79 -14.19
C GLN A 25 7.25 17.01 -13.93
N GLU A 26 7.14 18.03 -14.78
CA GLU A 26 8.00 19.22 -14.73
C GLU A 26 8.06 19.87 -13.33
N ALA A 27 6.94 19.96 -12.62
CA ALA A 27 6.90 20.60 -11.31
C ALA A 27 7.64 19.79 -10.24
N THR A 28 7.47 18.45 -10.26
CA THR A 28 8.13 17.53 -9.33
C THR A 28 9.61 17.42 -9.63
N ASP A 29 9.96 17.28 -10.92
CA ASP A 29 11.35 17.18 -11.38
C ASP A 29 12.13 18.46 -11.07
N ARG A 30 11.51 19.63 -11.28
CA ARG A 30 12.12 20.93 -10.93
C ARG A 30 12.36 21.05 -9.41
N ARG A 31 11.43 20.60 -8.58
CA ARG A 31 11.57 20.59 -7.11
C ARG A 31 12.67 19.65 -6.67
N LEU A 32 12.72 18.44 -7.23
CA LEU A 32 13.75 17.46 -6.96
C LEU A 32 15.14 17.97 -7.39
N ALA A 33 15.25 18.52 -8.60
CA ALA A 33 16.49 19.09 -9.11
C ALA A 33 17.01 20.23 -8.20
N ARG A 34 16.11 21.15 -7.78
CA ARG A 34 16.49 22.23 -6.84
C ARG A 34 16.98 21.68 -5.49
N HIS A 35 16.29 20.65 -4.97
CA HIS A 35 16.70 20.02 -3.72
C HIS A 35 18.10 19.40 -3.85
N LEU A 36 18.33 18.62 -4.92
CA LEU A 36 19.64 17.98 -5.16
C LEU A 36 20.75 19.01 -5.36
N VAL A 37 20.52 20.05 -6.16
CA VAL A 37 21.50 21.14 -6.37
C VAL A 37 21.75 21.87 -5.03
N GLY A 38 20.73 22.10 -4.23
CA GLY A 38 20.85 22.72 -2.90
C GLY A 38 21.77 21.95 -1.97
N LEU A 39 21.81 20.62 -2.03
CA LEU A 39 22.74 19.80 -1.23
C LEU A 39 24.22 20.06 -1.54
N TYR A 40 24.53 20.63 -2.72
CA TYR A 40 25.90 20.94 -3.15
C TYR A 40 26.26 22.42 -2.99
N LEU A 41 25.30 23.31 -2.75
CA LEU A 41 25.51 24.74 -2.72
C LEU A 41 25.66 25.32 -1.31
N ASP A 42 25.03 24.68 -0.30
CA ASP A 42 25.00 25.19 1.06
C ASP A 42 25.38 24.16 2.10
N ASP A 43 25.95 24.63 3.20
CA ASP A 43 26.38 23.80 4.34
C ASP A 43 25.27 23.12 5.12
N ALA A 44 24.03 23.40 4.84
CA ALA A 44 22.84 22.63 5.22
C ALA A 44 21.60 23.17 4.47
N PRO A 45 21.02 22.45 3.52
CA PRO A 45 19.72 22.86 3.01
C PRO A 45 18.74 22.88 4.19
N GLU A 46 18.01 23.98 4.36
CA GLU A 46 16.88 24.05 5.27
C GLU A 46 15.83 23.00 4.84
N SER A 47 16.03 21.77 5.29
CA SER A 47 15.10 20.69 5.12
C SER A 47 14.00 20.84 6.16
N GLY A 48 13.02 21.66 5.87
CA GLY A 48 11.86 21.72 6.71
C GLY A 48 11.17 23.08 6.64
N GLY A 49 10.10 23.14 5.90
CA GLY A 49 9.08 24.16 6.19
C GLY A 49 8.60 24.00 7.64
N SER A 50 7.97 25.03 8.21
CA SER A 50 7.50 25.11 9.61
C SER A 50 6.59 23.92 10.04
N ASP A 51 6.16 23.08 9.11
CA ASP A 51 5.21 21.98 9.32
C ASP A 51 5.88 20.59 9.46
N VAL A 52 7.21 20.53 9.44
CA VAL A 52 7.92 19.25 9.57
C VAL A 52 8.22 18.95 11.03
N ILE A 53 7.74 17.78 11.50
CA ILE A 53 8.00 17.32 12.86
C ILE A 53 9.49 16.96 13.00
N PRO A 54 10.21 17.50 13.99
CA PRO A 54 11.59 17.12 14.25
C PRO A 54 11.75 15.61 14.49
N ILE A 55 12.78 15.01 13.95
CA ILE A 55 12.98 13.55 14.02
C ILE A 55 13.08 13.04 15.47
N GLU A 56 13.64 13.80 16.37
CA GLU A 56 13.79 13.47 17.79
C GLU A 56 12.41 13.40 18.48
N LEU A 57 11.52 14.37 18.16
CA LEU A 57 10.17 14.37 18.68
C LEU A 57 9.36 13.19 18.13
N LEU A 58 9.48 12.91 16.83
CA LEU A 58 8.80 11.78 16.19
C LEU A 58 9.27 10.45 16.79
N THR A 59 10.58 10.29 17.00
CA THR A 59 11.15 9.08 17.60
C THR A 59 10.66 8.89 19.03
N SER A 60 10.64 9.95 19.83
CA SER A 60 10.14 9.93 21.22
C SER A 60 8.65 9.58 21.26
N TYR A 61 7.86 10.15 20.35
CA TYR A 61 6.43 9.85 20.23
C TYR A 61 6.19 8.38 19.88
N ILE A 62 6.90 7.84 18.91
CA ILE A 62 6.78 6.44 18.50
C ILE A 62 7.16 5.50 19.66
N SER A 63 8.26 5.79 20.35
CA SER A 63 8.69 5.00 21.52
C SER A 63 7.65 5.01 22.61
N TYR A 64 7.14 6.19 22.97
CA TYR A 64 6.08 6.33 23.95
C TYR A 64 4.82 5.55 23.59
N ALA A 65 4.34 5.69 22.32
CA ALA A 65 3.16 4.98 21.85
C ALA A 65 3.34 3.45 21.88
N ARG A 66 4.52 2.96 21.56
CA ARG A 66 4.82 1.51 21.59
C ARG A 66 4.90 0.93 22.99
N GLU A 67 5.43 1.68 23.95
CA GLU A 67 5.65 1.21 25.31
C GLU A 67 4.37 1.32 26.18
N ASN A 68 3.56 2.34 25.94
CA ASN A 68 2.47 2.71 26.86
C ASN A 68 1.06 2.41 26.31
N VAL A 69 0.95 2.14 25.01
CA VAL A 69 -0.37 1.95 24.38
C VAL A 69 -0.49 0.56 23.78
N ALA A 70 -1.40 -0.24 24.34
CA ALA A 70 -1.77 -1.57 23.85
C ALA A 70 -3.27 -1.58 23.51
N PRO A 71 -3.67 -1.21 22.29
CA PRO A 71 -5.08 -1.14 21.91
C PRO A 71 -5.74 -2.52 21.93
N VAL A 72 -7.00 -2.58 22.41
CA VAL A 72 -7.83 -3.78 22.40
C VAL A 72 -8.96 -3.60 21.41
N LEU A 73 -9.24 -4.64 20.62
CA LEU A 73 -10.34 -4.64 19.65
C LEU A 73 -11.69 -4.56 20.38
N THR A 74 -12.56 -3.65 19.91
CA THR A 74 -13.96 -3.62 20.34
C THR A 74 -14.79 -4.63 19.55
N ALA A 75 -15.95 -5.07 20.08
CA ALA A 75 -16.85 -5.96 19.36
C ALA A 75 -17.32 -5.35 18.03
N GLU A 76 -17.66 -4.06 18.04
CA GLU A 76 -18.06 -3.33 16.83
C GLU A 76 -16.95 -3.30 15.77
N ALA A 77 -15.71 -3.06 16.16
CA ALA A 77 -14.55 -3.09 15.25
C ALA A 77 -14.31 -4.49 14.69
N SER A 78 -14.51 -5.54 15.51
CA SER A 78 -14.38 -6.94 15.06
C SER A 78 -15.42 -7.30 13.99
N ASP A 79 -16.68 -6.93 14.20
CA ASP A 79 -17.75 -7.14 13.23
C ASP A 79 -17.53 -6.36 11.93
N LEU A 80 -16.98 -5.15 12.03
CA LEU A 80 -16.64 -4.34 10.86
C LEU A 80 -15.47 -4.95 10.08
N LEU A 81 -14.43 -5.44 10.76
CA LEU A 81 -13.29 -6.14 10.15
C LEU A 81 -13.76 -7.34 9.32
N ALA A 82 -14.66 -8.17 9.89
CA ALA A 82 -15.22 -9.32 9.19
C ALA A 82 -15.98 -8.88 7.91
N ARG A 83 -16.80 -7.83 8.01
CA ARG A 83 -17.53 -7.27 6.85
C ARG A 83 -16.58 -6.75 5.77
N ARG A 84 -15.59 -5.94 6.14
CA ARG A 84 -14.62 -5.38 5.19
C ARG A 84 -13.78 -6.44 4.51
N TYR A 85 -13.42 -7.51 5.22
CA TYR A 85 -12.71 -8.64 4.64
C TYR A 85 -13.55 -9.37 3.58
N VAL A 86 -14.84 -9.62 3.87
CA VAL A 86 -15.76 -10.24 2.89
C VAL A 86 -15.93 -9.35 1.66
N GLU A 87 -16.05 -8.02 1.84
CA GLU A 87 -16.11 -7.06 0.73
C GLU A 87 -14.84 -7.11 -0.14
N LEU A 88 -13.66 -7.16 0.48
CA LEU A 88 -12.38 -7.29 -0.26
C LEU A 88 -12.31 -8.59 -1.06
N ARG A 89 -12.79 -9.70 -0.52
CA ARG A 89 -12.85 -10.96 -1.25
C ARG A 89 -13.79 -10.92 -2.44
N LYS A 90 -14.98 -10.34 -2.25
CA LYS A 90 -15.96 -10.17 -3.34
C LYS A 90 -15.46 -9.23 -4.45
N ALA A 91 -14.72 -8.19 -4.11
CA ALA A 91 -14.16 -7.26 -5.09
C ALA A 91 -13.14 -7.91 -6.04
N GLY A 92 -12.57 -9.06 -5.65
CA GLY A 92 -11.69 -9.85 -6.52
C GLY A 92 -12.40 -10.83 -7.44
N GLU A 93 -13.71 -10.99 -7.30
CA GLU A 93 -14.55 -11.81 -8.19
C GLU A 93 -15.01 -10.92 -9.36
N ASP A 94 -14.24 -10.86 -10.46
CA ASP A 94 -14.72 -10.26 -11.70
C ASP A 94 -15.70 -11.24 -12.37
N PRO A 95 -16.98 -10.86 -12.58
CA PRO A 95 -17.98 -11.71 -13.24
C PRO A 95 -17.63 -12.05 -14.69
N ARG A 96 -16.68 -11.30 -15.30
CA ARG A 96 -16.25 -11.47 -16.70
C ARG A 96 -14.98 -12.30 -16.86
N SER A 97 -14.33 -12.65 -15.76
CA SER A 97 -13.11 -13.45 -15.80
C SER A 97 -13.44 -14.93 -15.60
N THR A 98 -12.98 -15.76 -16.52
CA THR A 98 -13.10 -17.24 -16.41
C THR A 98 -12.21 -17.81 -15.28
N GLU A 99 -11.27 -17.03 -14.78
CA GLU A 99 -10.39 -17.37 -13.67
C GLU A 99 -10.81 -16.62 -12.41
N ARG A 100 -11.24 -17.34 -11.37
CA ARG A 100 -11.50 -16.78 -10.05
C ARG A 100 -10.17 -16.34 -9.43
N ARG A 101 -9.91 -15.04 -9.45
CA ARG A 101 -8.76 -14.45 -8.77
C ARG A 101 -9.13 -14.15 -7.32
N ILE A 102 -8.51 -14.85 -6.39
CA ILE A 102 -8.66 -14.55 -4.97
C ILE A 102 -7.82 -13.32 -4.67
N THR A 103 -8.46 -12.16 -4.61
CA THR A 103 -7.80 -10.87 -4.35
C THR A 103 -7.39 -10.72 -2.88
N ALA A 104 -8.07 -11.39 -1.97
CA ALA A 104 -7.80 -11.30 -0.53
C ALA A 104 -7.66 -12.69 0.08
N THR A 105 -6.55 -12.90 0.78
CA THR A 105 -6.27 -14.08 1.61
C THR A 105 -6.53 -13.76 3.08
N THR A 106 -6.51 -14.76 3.97
CA THR A 106 -6.61 -14.54 5.43
C THR A 106 -5.52 -13.61 5.96
N ARG A 107 -4.38 -13.50 5.26
CA ARG A 107 -3.30 -12.57 5.62
C ARG A 107 -3.72 -11.11 5.51
N GLN A 108 -4.57 -10.76 4.53
CA GLN A 108 -5.11 -9.40 4.45
C GLN A 108 -6.00 -9.05 5.64
N LEU A 109 -6.73 -10.03 6.20
CA LEU A 109 -7.47 -9.81 7.45
C LEU A 109 -6.51 -9.53 8.61
N GLU A 110 -5.44 -10.33 8.75
CA GLU A 110 -4.40 -10.08 9.75
C GLU A 110 -3.74 -8.72 9.56
N SER A 111 -3.49 -8.32 8.31
CA SER A 111 -2.94 -7.00 7.98
C SER A 111 -3.90 -5.88 8.39
N MET A 112 -5.21 -6.03 8.13
CA MET A 112 -6.21 -5.05 8.58
C MET A 112 -6.23 -4.93 10.10
N ILE A 113 -6.15 -6.03 10.84
CA ILE A 113 -6.11 -6.01 12.31
C ILE A 113 -4.86 -5.24 12.76
N ARG A 114 -3.67 -5.59 12.25
CA ARG A 114 -2.40 -4.93 12.62
C ARG A 114 -2.41 -3.43 12.30
N LEU A 115 -2.96 -3.04 11.16
CA LEU A 115 -3.05 -1.64 10.75
C LEU A 115 -4.07 -0.87 11.60
N SER A 116 -5.20 -1.48 11.96
CA SER A 116 -6.20 -0.87 12.84
C SER A 116 -5.64 -0.65 14.24
N GLU A 117 -4.92 -1.64 14.79
CA GLU A 117 -4.22 -1.51 16.07
C GLU A 117 -3.12 -0.43 16.02
N ALA A 118 -2.36 -0.38 14.92
CA ALA A 118 -1.33 0.64 14.74
C ALA A 118 -1.93 2.04 14.66
N HIS A 119 -3.07 2.21 13.97
CA HIS A 119 -3.78 3.49 13.88
C HIS A 119 -4.34 3.92 15.24
N ALA A 120 -4.94 3.01 16.00
CA ALA A 120 -5.40 3.30 17.36
C ALA A 120 -4.22 3.67 18.27
N ARG A 121 -3.09 2.97 18.17
CA ARG A 121 -1.86 3.27 18.92
C ARG A 121 -1.30 4.63 18.55
N MET A 122 -1.33 4.99 17.27
CA MET A 122 -0.92 6.31 16.80
C MET A 122 -1.80 7.44 17.37
N ARG A 123 -3.08 7.18 17.63
CA ARG A 123 -3.97 8.12 18.33
C ARG A 123 -3.84 8.06 19.85
N LEU A 124 -2.92 7.28 20.40
CA LEU A 124 -2.76 7.00 21.82
C LEU A 124 -4.05 6.45 22.48
N SER A 125 -4.85 5.71 21.72
CA SER A 125 -6.09 5.10 22.17
C SER A 125 -5.85 3.70 22.70
N THR A 126 -6.50 3.34 23.81
CA THR A 126 -6.45 2.00 24.38
C THR A 126 -7.45 1.03 23.74
N VAL A 127 -8.30 1.52 22.82
CA VAL A 127 -9.29 0.73 22.12
C VAL A 127 -9.25 1.00 20.63
N VAL A 128 -9.46 -0.06 19.83
CA VAL A 128 -9.62 0.01 18.37
C VAL A 128 -11.10 0.24 18.07
N THR A 129 -11.40 1.30 17.35
CA THR A 129 -12.75 1.69 16.95
C THR A 129 -13.03 1.38 15.49
N ALA A 130 -14.30 1.53 15.08
CA ALA A 130 -14.68 1.40 13.66
C ALA A 130 -13.90 2.34 12.73
N ALA A 131 -13.58 3.56 13.18
CA ALA A 131 -12.80 4.52 12.40
C ALA A 131 -11.38 4.02 12.11
N ASP A 132 -10.76 3.29 13.03
CA ASP A 132 -9.43 2.70 12.84
C ASP A 132 -9.47 1.58 11.79
N VAL A 133 -10.55 0.80 11.77
CA VAL A 133 -10.78 -0.26 10.78
C VAL A 133 -11.00 0.33 9.39
N ASP A 134 -11.80 1.39 9.29
CA ASP A 134 -12.06 2.06 8.01
C ASP A 134 -10.79 2.68 7.42
N GLU A 135 -9.93 3.27 8.26
CA GLU A 135 -8.63 3.79 7.82
C GLU A 135 -7.69 2.68 7.36
N ALA A 136 -7.60 1.57 8.08
CA ALA A 136 -6.83 0.40 7.66
C ALA A 136 -7.31 -0.15 6.31
N ASN A 137 -8.63 -0.27 6.12
CA ASN A 137 -9.22 -0.68 4.85
C ASN A 137 -8.94 0.31 3.72
N ARG A 138 -8.96 1.63 3.99
CA ARG A 138 -8.60 2.67 3.03
C ARG A 138 -7.16 2.50 2.56
N LEU A 139 -6.21 2.33 3.48
CA LEU A 139 -4.78 2.14 3.17
C LEU A 139 -4.54 0.90 2.31
N ILE A 140 -5.17 -0.23 2.64
CA ILE A 140 -5.04 -1.47 1.85
C ILE A 140 -5.60 -1.27 0.43
N ARG A 141 -6.76 -0.62 0.29
CA ARG A 141 -7.35 -0.33 -1.02
C ARG A 141 -6.50 0.63 -1.85
N GLU A 142 -5.92 1.66 -1.24
CA GLU A 142 -5.03 2.59 -1.93
C GLU A 142 -3.72 1.93 -2.35
N ALA A 143 -3.11 1.13 -1.47
CA ALA A 143 -1.94 0.35 -1.83
C ALA A 143 -2.23 -0.57 -3.02
N ALA A 144 -3.36 -1.28 -2.99
CA ALA A 144 -3.79 -2.13 -4.11
C ALA A 144 -4.00 -1.33 -5.40
N LYS A 145 -4.66 -0.16 -5.33
CA LYS A 145 -4.84 0.71 -6.51
C LYS A 145 -3.53 1.22 -7.06
N SER A 146 -2.65 1.72 -6.21
CA SER A 146 -1.36 2.29 -6.61
C SER A 146 -0.43 1.25 -7.23
N SER A 147 -0.50 0.02 -6.76
CA SER A 147 0.47 -1.02 -7.10
C SER A 147 0.02 -1.97 -8.20
N ALA A 148 -1.28 -2.13 -8.39
CA ALA A 148 -1.85 -3.20 -9.19
C ALA A 148 -2.82 -2.73 -10.28
N THR A 149 -3.02 -1.42 -10.46
CA THR A 149 -3.93 -0.93 -11.50
C THR A 149 -3.23 -0.94 -12.86
N ASP A 150 -3.70 -1.78 -13.77
CA ASP A 150 -3.31 -1.75 -15.18
C ASP A 150 -3.79 -0.43 -15.80
N PRO A 151 -2.88 0.42 -16.30
CA PRO A 151 -3.25 1.72 -16.88
C PRO A 151 -4.15 1.60 -18.11
N THR A 152 -4.18 0.44 -18.76
CA THR A 152 -4.97 0.19 -19.98
C THR A 152 -6.40 -0.26 -19.67
N THR A 153 -6.57 -1.08 -18.63
CA THR A 153 -7.87 -1.68 -18.29
C THR A 153 -8.53 -1.07 -17.07
N GLY A 154 -7.77 -0.34 -16.24
CA GLY A 154 -8.23 0.20 -14.96
C GLY A 154 -8.53 -0.86 -13.90
N LEU A 155 -8.26 -2.13 -14.19
CA LEU A 155 -8.48 -3.25 -13.28
C LEU A 155 -7.26 -3.52 -12.42
N ILE A 156 -7.50 -4.01 -11.20
CA ILE A 156 -6.43 -4.40 -10.27
C ILE A 156 -5.86 -5.75 -10.72
N ASP A 157 -4.61 -5.76 -11.15
CA ASP A 157 -3.86 -6.95 -11.55
C ASP A 157 -2.66 -7.16 -10.61
N LEU A 158 -2.81 -8.05 -9.64
CA LEU A 158 -1.73 -8.38 -8.68
C LEU A 158 -0.52 -9.04 -9.36
N ASP A 159 -0.71 -9.67 -10.51
CA ASP A 159 0.41 -10.23 -11.28
C ASP A 159 1.25 -9.12 -11.93
N LEU A 160 0.70 -7.92 -12.11
CA LEU A 160 1.46 -6.74 -12.52
C LEU A 160 2.56 -6.43 -11.50
N LEU A 161 2.26 -6.58 -10.19
CA LEU A 161 3.24 -6.44 -9.11
C LEU A 161 4.31 -7.52 -9.12
N ALA A 162 3.90 -8.77 -9.40
CA ALA A 162 4.80 -9.90 -9.38
C ALA A 162 5.70 -9.98 -10.61
N THR A 163 5.17 -9.66 -11.78
CA THR A 163 5.82 -9.89 -13.07
C THR A 163 6.23 -8.62 -13.82
N GLY A 164 5.74 -7.45 -13.37
CA GLY A 164 5.90 -6.17 -14.06
C GLY A 164 5.21 -6.10 -15.43
N ARG A 165 4.35 -7.10 -15.75
CA ARG A 165 3.63 -7.19 -17.03
C ARG A 165 2.12 -7.27 -16.77
N SER A 166 1.36 -6.42 -17.49
CA SER A 166 -0.11 -6.50 -17.46
C SER A 166 -0.60 -7.79 -18.12
N LEU A 167 -1.82 -8.20 -17.81
CA LEU A 167 -2.48 -9.35 -18.41
C LEU A 167 -2.51 -9.25 -19.96
N HIS A 168 -2.72 -8.05 -20.49
CA HIS A 168 -2.71 -7.76 -21.91
C HIS A 168 -1.32 -8.01 -22.51
N GLN A 169 -0.26 -7.54 -21.87
CA GLN A 169 1.11 -7.77 -22.32
C GLN A 169 1.52 -9.25 -22.27
N ARG A 170 1.00 -9.99 -21.28
CA ARG A 170 1.24 -11.44 -21.16
C ARG A 170 0.52 -12.23 -22.25
N ARG A 171 -0.73 -11.85 -22.59
CA ARG A 171 -1.47 -12.46 -23.73
C ARG A 171 -0.76 -12.23 -25.04
N ILE A 172 -0.40 -11.00 -25.35
CA ILE A 172 0.35 -10.68 -26.59
C ILE A 172 1.67 -11.49 -26.66
N ALA A 173 2.42 -11.57 -25.56
CA ALA A 173 3.65 -12.36 -25.52
C ALA A 173 3.40 -13.86 -25.67
N GLY A 174 2.26 -14.38 -25.19
CA GLY A 174 1.83 -15.77 -25.39
C GLY A 174 1.43 -16.06 -26.83
N ASP A 175 0.65 -15.16 -27.42
CA ASP A 175 0.19 -15.28 -28.80
C ASP A 175 1.37 -15.22 -29.77
N MET A 176 2.30 -14.28 -29.59
CA MET A 176 3.55 -14.20 -30.39
C MET A 176 4.45 -15.45 -30.24
N LYS A 177 4.40 -16.10 -29.06
CA LYS A 177 5.18 -17.33 -28.84
C LYS A 177 4.55 -18.56 -29.48
N ASN A 178 3.24 -18.55 -29.72
CA ASN A 178 2.49 -19.63 -30.35
C ASN A 178 2.49 -19.50 -31.89
N GLU A 179 2.79 -18.31 -32.43
CA GLU A 179 2.89 -18.04 -33.86
C GLU A 179 4.32 -18.24 -34.43
N LEU A 180 5.31 -18.44 -33.54
CA LEU A 180 6.70 -18.80 -33.90
C LEU A 180 6.93 -20.31 -33.80
#